data_0dad32180c4ef33ca6fe4bf4c2f17019
#
_entry.id   0dad32180c4ef33ca6fe4bf4c2f17019
#
_cell.length_a   1.000
_cell.length_b   1.000
_cell.length_c   1.000
_cell.angle_alpha   90.00
_cell.angle_beta   90.00
_cell.angle_gamma   90.00
#
_symmetry.space_group_name_H-M   'P 1'
#
loop_
_entity.id
_entity.type
_entity.pdbx_description
1 polymer ?
#
loop_
_entity_poly.entity_id
_entity_poly.type
_entity_poly.pdbx_seq_one_letter_code
_entity_poly.pdbx_strand_id
1 'polypeptide(L)'
;MQFDQLLTKMPQFTQIASNLKVDSRQLITGISGSARTLLIDNLLKTTTRPVVMVVDTLFHADQLVSDFSNLLEDDQIFEFPVEEMGAAELATSSPEYKAQRVLALNKLISGEPAVIVTSVSGLKRLLPSPDQFSDAELTIDMDSEYDLEKLKLKLHQMGYTFQKLVAAPGDFSIRGSILDVFPLNNQDPVRIDFFDTEVDSMRLFDVSNQRSIKTIDTIQILPATDLLITDQQRQRVAGELKDQLASEKAKLDDESAKKINNAIEPQIMDLENGLNDPKSVSYTHLTLPTILLV
;
A
#
# COMPACT_ATOMS: atom_id res chain seq x y z
N MET A 1 27.74 -27.10 8.58
CA MET A 1 26.47 -27.86 8.44
C MET A 1 25.37 -26.83 8.63
N GLN A 2 24.72 -26.39 7.54
CA GLN A 2 23.70 -25.36 7.63
C GLN A 2 22.50 -25.90 8.39
N PHE A 3 21.95 -25.14 9.33
CA PHE A 3 20.82 -25.50 10.19
C PHE A 3 19.61 -25.96 9.36
N ASP A 4 19.43 -25.41 8.18
CA ASP A 4 18.41 -25.76 7.18
C ASP A 4 18.42 -27.25 6.81
N GLN A 5 19.62 -27.86 6.68
CA GLN A 5 19.75 -29.26 6.33
C GLN A 5 19.34 -30.20 7.47
N LEU A 6 19.29 -29.71 8.71
CA LEU A 6 18.82 -30.49 9.85
C LEU A 6 17.28 -30.51 9.91
N LEU A 7 16.65 -29.39 9.69
CA LEU A 7 15.18 -29.28 9.72
C LEU A 7 14.53 -30.08 8.60
N THR A 8 15.05 -30.02 7.38
CA THR A 8 14.53 -30.78 6.24
C THR A 8 14.62 -32.30 6.41
N LYS A 9 15.51 -32.79 7.29
CA LYS A 9 15.64 -34.20 7.62
C LYS A 9 14.72 -34.67 8.75
N MET A 10 14.05 -33.74 9.42
CA MET A 10 13.12 -34.10 10.50
C MET A 10 11.80 -34.63 9.92
N PRO A 11 11.34 -35.83 10.32
CA PRO A 11 10.09 -36.39 9.79
C PRO A 11 8.87 -35.48 9.99
N GLN A 12 8.85 -34.74 11.10
CA GLN A 12 7.78 -33.76 11.41
C GLN A 12 7.72 -32.63 10.40
N PHE A 13 8.88 -32.11 9.98
CA PHE A 13 8.93 -31.04 8.96
C PHE A 13 8.40 -31.55 7.61
N THR A 14 8.87 -32.72 7.17
CA THR A 14 8.40 -33.34 5.93
C THR A 14 6.89 -33.60 5.97
N GLN A 15 6.35 -33.98 7.11
CA GLN A 15 4.91 -34.16 7.30
C GLN A 15 4.16 -32.84 7.20
N ILE A 16 4.63 -31.77 7.85
CA ILE A 16 4.03 -30.44 7.75
C ILE A 16 4.01 -29.98 6.30
N ALA A 17 5.15 -30.05 5.61
CA ALA A 17 5.28 -29.61 4.21
C ALA A 17 4.38 -30.42 3.27
N SER A 18 4.31 -31.75 3.43
CA SER A 18 3.46 -32.62 2.60
C SER A 18 1.96 -32.42 2.82
N ASN A 19 1.57 -31.91 3.97
CA ASN A 19 0.18 -31.61 4.33
C ASN A 19 -0.26 -30.18 3.94
N LEU A 20 0.61 -29.35 3.37
CA LEU A 20 0.25 -28.01 2.86
C LEU A 20 -0.55 -28.14 1.56
N LYS A 21 -1.82 -28.46 1.69
CA LYS A 21 -2.80 -28.53 0.57
C LYS A 21 -3.78 -27.38 0.69
N VAL A 22 -4.45 -27.07 -0.42
CA VAL A 22 -5.55 -26.11 -0.41
C VAL A 22 -6.58 -26.54 0.65
N ASP A 23 -7.05 -25.59 1.45
CA ASP A 23 -8.01 -25.77 2.55
C ASP A 23 -7.55 -26.71 3.69
N SER A 24 -6.27 -27.10 3.72
CA SER A 24 -5.75 -27.88 4.84
C SER A 24 -5.56 -27.00 6.08
N ARG A 25 -5.78 -27.60 7.26
CA ARG A 25 -5.52 -26.95 8.56
C ARG A 25 -4.60 -27.83 9.37
N GLN A 26 -3.55 -27.25 9.94
CA GLN A 26 -2.59 -27.94 10.78
C GLN A 26 -2.40 -27.17 12.08
N LEU A 27 -2.40 -27.88 13.19
CA LEU A 27 -2.00 -27.33 14.49
C LEU A 27 -0.57 -27.78 14.79
N ILE A 28 0.33 -26.82 14.93
CA ILE A 28 1.73 -27.06 15.27
C ILE A 28 1.97 -26.51 16.68
N THR A 29 2.42 -27.37 17.59
CA THR A 29 2.67 -27.03 19.00
C THR A 29 4.14 -27.33 19.38
N GLY A 30 4.60 -26.69 20.46
CA GLY A 30 5.95 -26.92 20.97
C GLY A 30 7.05 -26.14 20.23
N ILE A 31 6.69 -25.20 19.36
CA ILE A 31 7.63 -24.32 18.65
C ILE A 31 7.60 -22.94 19.30
N SER A 32 8.76 -22.44 19.70
CA SER A 32 8.91 -21.10 20.30
C SER A 32 10.17 -20.40 19.79
N GLY A 33 10.19 -19.07 19.89
CA GLY A 33 11.32 -18.22 19.48
C GLY A 33 11.75 -18.47 18.04
N SER A 34 13.03 -18.49 17.77
CA SER A 34 13.64 -18.64 16.44
C SER A 34 13.30 -19.95 15.73
N ALA A 35 12.82 -20.98 16.44
CA ALA A 35 12.39 -22.22 15.78
C ALA A 35 11.16 -21.99 14.89
N ARG A 36 10.33 -20.99 15.19
CA ARG A 36 9.18 -20.61 14.37
C ARG A 36 9.62 -19.94 13.05
N THR A 37 10.57 -19.00 13.12
CA THR A 37 11.10 -18.34 11.93
C THR A 37 11.86 -19.31 11.04
N LEU A 38 12.66 -20.20 11.60
CA LEU A 38 13.36 -21.27 10.87
C LEU A 38 12.39 -22.25 10.18
N LEU A 39 11.28 -22.62 10.85
CA LEU A 39 10.26 -23.46 10.23
C LEU A 39 9.65 -22.77 9.00
N ILE A 40 9.29 -21.49 9.11
CA ILE A 40 8.67 -20.73 8.02
C ILE A 40 9.66 -20.51 6.88
N ASP A 41 10.92 -20.16 7.16
CA ASP A 41 11.97 -20.06 6.15
C ASP A 41 12.11 -21.36 5.33
N ASN A 42 12.14 -22.50 6.01
CA ASN A 42 12.20 -23.79 5.32
C ASN A 42 10.93 -24.13 4.54
N LEU A 43 9.76 -23.74 5.03
CA LEU A 43 8.50 -23.89 4.29
C LEU A 43 8.49 -22.98 3.05
N LEU A 44 8.97 -21.76 3.14
CA LEU A 44 9.09 -20.84 2.01
C LEU A 44 9.96 -21.42 0.88
N LYS A 45 11.06 -22.09 1.23
CA LYS A 45 11.93 -22.79 0.27
C LYS A 45 11.27 -24.00 -0.41
N THR A 46 10.24 -24.57 0.21
CA THR A 46 9.50 -25.74 -0.33
C THR A 46 8.21 -25.34 -1.04
N THR A 47 7.69 -24.15 -0.78
CA THR A 47 6.49 -23.63 -1.43
C THR A 47 6.87 -22.61 -2.50
N THR A 48 6.07 -22.51 -3.55
CA THR A 48 6.23 -21.48 -4.59
C THR A 48 5.25 -20.31 -4.37
N ARG A 49 4.75 -20.14 -3.14
CA ARG A 49 3.71 -19.18 -2.79
C ARG A 49 4.13 -18.32 -1.60
N PRO A 50 3.63 -17.09 -1.49
CA PRO A 50 3.85 -16.27 -0.31
C PRO A 50 3.21 -16.90 0.94
N VAL A 51 3.80 -16.63 2.10
CA VAL A 51 3.34 -17.06 3.42
C VAL A 51 2.90 -15.81 4.19
N VAL A 52 1.64 -15.78 4.62
CA VAL A 52 1.13 -14.70 5.47
C VAL A 52 1.14 -15.14 6.92
N MET A 53 1.88 -14.41 7.76
CA MET A 53 1.94 -14.62 9.21
C MET A 53 1.07 -13.59 9.91
N VAL A 54 0.11 -14.05 10.71
CA VAL A 54 -0.77 -13.17 11.48
C VAL A 54 -0.43 -13.30 12.97
N VAL A 55 -0.13 -12.17 13.59
CA VAL A 55 0.15 -12.06 15.02
C VAL A 55 -0.91 -11.20 15.72
N ASP A 56 -0.88 -11.15 17.03
CA ASP A 56 -1.86 -10.43 17.84
C ASP A 56 -1.69 -8.90 17.77
N THR A 57 -0.44 -8.40 17.76
CA THR A 57 -0.13 -6.97 17.81
C THR A 57 0.86 -6.55 16.74
N LEU A 58 0.89 -5.26 16.42
CA LEU A 58 1.90 -4.66 15.55
C LEU A 58 3.31 -4.84 16.12
N PHE A 59 3.47 -4.69 17.45
CA PHE A 59 4.77 -4.90 18.11
C PHE A 59 5.34 -6.32 17.86
N HIS A 60 4.49 -7.35 17.92
CA HIS A 60 4.93 -8.71 17.60
C HIS A 60 5.19 -8.91 16.09
N ALA A 61 4.52 -8.15 15.24
CA ALA A 61 4.84 -8.13 13.81
C ALA A 61 6.24 -7.57 13.56
N ASP A 62 6.56 -6.39 14.11
CA ASP A 62 7.89 -5.77 14.04
C ASP A 62 8.99 -6.73 14.51
N GLN A 63 8.77 -7.41 15.65
CA GLN A 63 9.74 -8.40 16.18
C GLN A 63 9.97 -9.54 15.19
N LEU A 64 8.91 -10.08 14.59
CA LEU A 64 9.04 -11.16 13.61
C LEU A 64 9.76 -10.71 12.33
N VAL A 65 9.45 -9.51 11.84
CA VAL A 65 10.15 -8.93 10.68
C VAL A 65 11.65 -8.83 10.99
N SER A 66 12.01 -8.31 12.18
CA SER A 66 13.40 -8.24 12.62
C SER A 66 14.07 -9.63 12.73
N ASP A 67 13.34 -10.64 13.22
CA ASP A 67 13.86 -12.00 13.28
C ASP A 67 14.11 -12.58 11.88
N PHE A 68 13.20 -12.35 10.95
CA PHE A 68 13.31 -12.83 9.56
C PHE A 68 14.38 -12.08 8.76
N SER A 69 14.63 -10.80 9.01
CA SER A 69 15.69 -10.03 8.33
C SER A 69 17.10 -10.59 8.54
N ASN A 70 17.28 -11.48 9.53
CA ASN A 70 18.52 -12.22 9.72
C ASN A 70 18.59 -13.54 8.94
N LEU A 71 17.50 -13.95 8.28
CA LEU A 71 17.38 -15.26 7.62
C LEU A 71 17.03 -15.15 6.14
N LEU A 72 16.29 -14.13 5.77
CA LEU A 72 15.75 -13.88 4.43
C LEU A 72 16.40 -12.65 3.81
N GLU A 73 16.39 -12.58 2.50
CA GLU A 73 16.78 -11.37 1.75
C GLU A 73 15.69 -10.29 1.90
N ASP A 74 16.05 -9.02 1.72
CA ASP A 74 15.17 -7.88 1.91
C ASP A 74 13.92 -7.92 0.98
N ASP A 75 14.01 -8.57 -0.16
CA ASP A 75 12.92 -8.75 -1.12
C ASP A 75 12.01 -9.95 -0.82
N GLN A 76 12.26 -10.66 0.28
CA GLN A 76 11.50 -11.83 0.73
C GLN A 76 10.74 -11.62 2.04
N ILE A 77 10.93 -10.49 2.72
CA ILE A 77 10.24 -10.17 3.95
C ILE A 77 9.51 -8.83 3.84
N PHE A 78 8.22 -8.83 4.12
CA PHE A 78 7.38 -7.65 4.05
C PHE A 78 6.52 -7.55 5.31
N GLU A 79 6.31 -6.33 5.76
CA GLU A 79 5.34 -6.02 6.79
C GLU A 79 4.09 -5.41 6.17
N PHE A 80 2.92 -5.84 6.67
CA PHE A 80 1.65 -5.18 6.40
C PHE A 80 1.14 -4.54 7.69
N PRO A 81 1.66 -3.34 8.06
CA PRO A 81 1.39 -2.71 9.34
C PRO A 81 0.03 -2.02 9.33
N VAL A 82 -0.74 -2.20 10.40
CA VAL A 82 -1.97 -1.43 10.67
C VAL A 82 -1.93 -0.97 12.11
N GLU A 83 -2.02 0.33 12.32
CA GLU A 83 -2.07 0.93 13.65
C GLU A 83 -3.31 0.45 14.41
N GLU A 84 -3.14 0.12 15.68
CA GLU A 84 -4.23 -0.20 16.58
C GLU A 84 -4.87 1.11 17.03
N MET A 85 -5.96 1.51 16.38
CA MET A 85 -6.61 2.80 16.60
C MET A 85 -7.33 2.84 17.93
N GLY A 86 -6.96 3.81 18.78
CA GLY A 86 -7.89 4.38 19.78
C GLY A 86 -8.96 5.22 19.06
N ALA A 87 -10.17 5.23 19.59
CA ALA A 87 -11.37 5.82 18.96
C ALA A 87 -11.30 7.33 18.60
N ALA A 88 -10.20 8.03 18.91
CA ALA A 88 -10.03 9.46 18.68
C ALA A 88 -9.10 9.82 17.50
N GLU A 89 -8.39 8.86 16.91
CA GLU A 89 -7.46 9.12 15.82
C GLU A 89 -7.87 8.35 14.57
N LEU A 90 -8.77 8.93 13.81
CA LEU A 90 -8.88 8.73 12.36
C LEU A 90 -7.61 9.33 11.72
N ALA A 91 -6.48 8.92 12.27
CA ALA A 91 -5.18 9.43 11.93
C ALA A 91 -4.81 9.03 10.51
N THR A 92 -4.34 9.97 9.78
CA THR A 92 -3.53 9.78 8.59
C THR A 92 -2.49 8.70 8.90
N SER A 93 -2.71 7.49 8.36
CA SER A 93 -1.71 6.43 8.41
C SER A 93 -0.37 6.98 7.93
N SER A 94 0.71 6.69 8.65
CA SER A 94 2.06 7.12 8.30
C SER A 94 2.34 6.81 6.81
N PRO A 95 2.98 7.72 6.07
CA PRO A 95 3.38 7.46 4.68
C PRO A 95 4.21 6.17 4.56
N GLU A 96 5.07 5.89 5.54
CA GLU A 96 5.90 4.71 5.60
C GLU A 96 5.05 3.43 5.68
N TYR A 97 4.03 3.41 6.55
CA TYR A 97 3.12 2.28 6.67
C TYR A 97 2.28 2.06 5.41
N LYS A 98 1.90 3.13 4.71
CA LYS A 98 1.22 3.00 3.41
C LYS A 98 2.14 2.34 2.38
N ALA A 99 3.39 2.80 2.30
CA ALA A 99 4.38 2.24 1.39
C ALA A 99 4.62 0.75 1.68
N GLN A 100 4.83 0.38 2.94
CA GLN A 100 5.01 -1.02 3.36
C GLN A 100 3.80 -1.88 2.96
N ARG A 101 2.57 -1.41 3.20
CA ARG A 101 1.36 -2.16 2.81
C ARG A 101 1.25 -2.35 1.30
N VAL A 102 1.55 -1.31 0.52
CA VAL A 102 1.53 -1.41 -0.95
C VAL A 102 2.55 -2.42 -1.45
N LEU A 103 3.78 -2.39 -0.93
CA LEU A 103 4.83 -3.34 -1.30
C LEU A 103 4.45 -4.78 -0.91
N ALA A 104 3.87 -4.98 0.27
CA ALA A 104 3.37 -6.28 0.70
C ALA A 104 2.23 -6.79 -0.20
N LEU A 105 1.28 -5.92 -0.61
CA LEU A 105 0.21 -6.27 -1.53
C LEU A 105 0.76 -6.63 -2.92
N ASN A 106 1.69 -5.84 -3.45
CA ASN A 106 2.34 -6.13 -4.72
C ASN A 106 3.00 -7.52 -4.70
N LYS A 107 3.70 -7.85 -3.61
CA LYS A 107 4.33 -9.15 -3.45
C LYS A 107 3.33 -10.30 -3.32
N LEU A 108 2.20 -10.07 -2.65
CA LEU A 108 1.10 -11.06 -2.58
C LEU A 108 0.47 -11.31 -3.95
N ILE A 109 0.26 -10.26 -4.74
CA ILE A 109 -0.36 -10.35 -6.07
C ILE A 109 0.58 -11.01 -7.08
N SER A 110 1.89 -10.74 -7.02
CA SER A 110 2.89 -11.42 -7.86
C SER A 110 2.93 -12.93 -7.61
N GLY A 111 2.49 -13.38 -6.44
CA GLY A 111 2.51 -14.80 -6.05
C GLY A 111 3.90 -15.37 -5.79
N GLU A 112 4.95 -14.54 -5.84
CA GLU A 112 6.33 -14.96 -5.58
C GLU A 112 6.54 -15.33 -4.12
N PRO A 113 7.45 -16.29 -3.81
CA PRO A 113 7.74 -16.69 -2.45
C PRO A 113 8.24 -15.51 -1.61
N ALA A 114 7.51 -15.20 -0.54
CA ALA A 114 7.85 -14.18 0.44
C ALA A 114 7.12 -14.44 1.75
N VAL A 115 7.58 -13.84 2.84
CA VAL A 115 6.89 -13.81 4.13
C VAL A 115 6.28 -12.42 4.30
N ILE A 116 4.98 -12.37 4.49
CA ILE A 116 4.25 -11.15 4.82
C ILE A 116 3.77 -11.26 6.26
N VAL A 117 4.20 -10.34 7.11
CA VAL A 117 3.82 -10.31 8.53
C VAL A 117 2.78 -9.22 8.75
N THR A 118 1.71 -9.56 9.47
CA THR A 118 0.65 -8.60 9.81
C THR A 118 0.02 -8.92 11.17
N SER A 119 -0.70 -7.96 11.71
CA SER A 119 -1.51 -8.14 12.92
C SER A 119 -2.96 -8.57 12.58
N VAL A 120 -3.71 -8.96 13.61
CA VAL A 120 -5.16 -9.23 13.46
C VAL A 120 -5.91 -8.00 12.93
N SER A 121 -5.47 -6.79 13.28
CA SER A 121 -6.01 -5.54 12.77
C SER A 121 -5.76 -5.39 11.26
N GLY A 122 -4.58 -5.79 10.79
CA GLY A 122 -4.24 -5.80 9.37
C GLY A 122 -5.09 -6.79 8.56
N LEU A 123 -5.36 -7.96 9.12
CA LEU A 123 -6.22 -8.96 8.45
C LEU A 123 -7.68 -8.50 8.28
N LYS A 124 -8.14 -7.56 9.12
CA LYS A 124 -9.50 -6.98 9.03
C LYS A 124 -9.60 -5.81 8.07
N ARG A 125 -8.47 -5.31 7.56
CA ARG A 125 -8.46 -4.17 6.66
C ARG A 125 -9.09 -4.54 5.32
N LEU A 126 -9.95 -3.67 4.79
CA LEU A 126 -10.49 -3.82 3.45
C LEU A 126 -9.41 -3.46 2.43
N LEU A 127 -9.25 -4.32 1.45
CA LEU A 127 -8.22 -4.21 0.42
C LEU A 127 -8.88 -4.10 -0.96
N PRO A 128 -8.19 -3.48 -1.95
CA PRO A 128 -8.61 -3.58 -3.34
C PRO A 128 -8.55 -5.05 -3.80
N SER A 129 -9.33 -5.39 -4.80
CA SER A 129 -9.14 -6.68 -5.47
C SER A 129 -7.78 -6.71 -6.19
N PRO A 130 -7.20 -7.90 -6.44
CA PRO A 130 -5.96 -8.00 -7.21
C PRO A 130 -6.03 -7.27 -8.56
N ASP A 131 -7.15 -7.40 -9.29
CA ASP A 131 -7.36 -6.73 -10.57
C ASP A 131 -7.36 -5.19 -10.40
N GLN A 132 -8.07 -4.66 -9.39
CA GLN A 132 -8.07 -3.22 -9.11
C GLN A 132 -6.69 -2.69 -8.77
N PHE A 133 -5.86 -3.47 -8.07
CA PHE A 133 -4.50 -3.09 -7.73
C PHE A 133 -3.63 -3.06 -9.00
N SER A 134 -3.68 -4.11 -9.82
CA SER A 134 -2.92 -4.20 -11.08
C SER A 134 -3.34 -3.13 -12.09
N ASP A 135 -4.63 -2.84 -12.22
CA ASP A 135 -5.15 -1.76 -13.10
C ASP A 135 -4.72 -0.36 -12.62
N ALA A 136 -4.39 -0.21 -11.34
CA ALA A 136 -3.91 1.04 -10.80
C ALA A 136 -2.41 1.27 -11.06
N GLU A 137 -1.64 0.25 -11.40
CA GLU A 137 -0.24 0.39 -11.78
C GLU A 137 -0.10 1.24 -13.05
N LEU A 138 1.05 1.90 -13.16
CA LEU A 138 1.40 2.70 -14.32
C LEU A 138 2.77 2.29 -14.82
N THR A 139 2.83 1.83 -16.06
CA THR A 139 4.11 1.61 -16.76
C THR A 139 4.32 2.74 -17.76
N ILE A 140 5.50 3.33 -17.74
CA ILE A 140 5.93 4.35 -18.72
C ILE A 140 7.11 3.81 -19.49
N ASP A 141 7.00 3.81 -20.81
CA ASP A 141 8.01 3.32 -21.75
C ASP A 141 8.45 4.45 -22.68
N MET A 142 9.70 4.40 -23.16
CA MET A 142 10.29 5.36 -24.09
C MET A 142 9.52 5.51 -25.41
N ASP A 143 8.89 4.42 -25.87
CA ASP A 143 8.22 4.38 -27.18
C ASP A 143 6.72 4.73 -27.10
N SER A 144 6.26 5.30 -25.98
CA SER A 144 4.84 5.58 -25.74
C SER A 144 4.57 7.08 -25.62
N GLU A 145 3.36 7.47 -25.99
CA GLU A 145 2.87 8.84 -25.85
C GLU A 145 2.03 8.99 -24.59
N TYR A 146 2.25 10.08 -23.86
CA TYR A 146 1.54 10.39 -22.62
C TYR A 146 1.14 11.88 -22.56
N ASP A 147 -0.09 12.11 -22.17
CA ASP A 147 -0.58 13.45 -21.82
C ASP A 147 -0.20 13.75 -20.35
N LEU A 148 0.62 14.77 -20.12
CA LEU A 148 1.12 15.13 -18.79
C LEU A 148 0.00 15.49 -17.80
N GLU A 149 -1.09 16.11 -18.25
CA GLU A 149 -2.22 16.42 -17.35
C GLU A 149 -2.97 15.15 -16.95
N LYS A 150 -3.10 14.17 -17.86
CA LYS A 150 -3.67 12.86 -17.52
C LYS A 150 -2.74 12.06 -16.60
N LEU A 151 -1.43 12.11 -16.82
CA LEU A 151 -0.45 11.48 -15.93
C LEU A 151 -0.52 12.08 -14.52
N LYS A 152 -0.60 13.40 -14.43
CA LYS A 152 -0.77 14.11 -13.15
C LYS A 152 -2.03 13.64 -12.40
N LEU A 153 -3.16 13.57 -13.10
CA LEU A 153 -4.40 13.08 -12.49
C LEU A 153 -4.28 11.62 -12.08
N LYS A 154 -3.69 10.77 -12.94
CA LYS A 154 -3.47 9.35 -12.62
C LYS A 154 -2.58 9.19 -11.39
N LEU A 155 -1.48 9.93 -11.26
CA LEU A 155 -0.60 9.89 -10.10
C LEU A 155 -1.33 10.33 -8.82
N HIS A 156 -2.15 11.38 -8.87
CA HIS A 156 -3.01 11.74 -7.73
C HIS A 156 -3.98 10.62 -7.36
N GLN A 157 -4.65 10.00 -8.34
CA GLN A 157 -5.54 8.86 -8.11
C GLN A 157 -4.81 7.64 -7.52
N MET A 158 -3.55 7.45 -7.90
CA MET A 158 -2.65 6.44 -7.33
C MET A 158 -2.15 6.78 -5.93
N GLY A 159 -2.48 7.96 -5.38
CA GLY A 159 -2.09 8.39 -4.03
C GLY A 159 -0.75 9.10 -3.94
N TYR A 160 -0.13 9.45 -5.07
CA TYR A 160 1.09 10.27 -5.08
C TYR A 160 0.80 11.71 -4.67
N THR A 161 1.73 12.32 -3.94
CA THR A 161 1.65 13.70 -3.47
C THR A 161 2.44 14.63 -4.38
N PHE A 162 1.79 15.69 -4.88
CA PHE A 162 2.49 16.70 -5.64
C PHE A 162 3.39 17.54 -4.74
N GLN A 163 4.67 17.65 -5.12
CA GLN A 163 5.68 18.46 -4.45
C GLN A 163 6.38 19.39 -5.45
N LYS A 164 6.96 20.50 -4.98
CA LYS A 164 7.81 21.35 -5.82
C LYS A 164 9.11 20.65 -6.20
N LEU A 165 9.60 19.79 -5.34
CA LEU A 165 10.78 18.96 -5.51
C LEU A 165 10.51 17.60 -4.89
N VAL A 166 10.80 16.54 -5.64
CA VAL A 166 10.65 15.16 -5.16
C VAL A 166 11.74 14.87 -4.13
N ALA A 167 11.35 14.39 -2.97
CA ALA A 167 12.25 14.13 -1.84
C ALA A 167 12.07 12.75 -1.20
N ALA A 168 10.88 12.16 -1.30
CA ALA A 168 10.54 10.89 -0.66
C ALA A 168 9.71 9.98 -1.59
N PRO A 169 9.73 8.65 -1.40
CA PRO A 169 8.83 7.73 -2.09
C PRO A 169 7.36 8.17 -1.93
N GLY A 170 6.62 8.16 -3.04
CA GLY A 170 5.25 8.68 -3.11
C GLY A 170 5.13 10.16 -3.50
N ASP A 171 6.24 10.87 -3.69
CA ASP A 171 6.24 12.22 -4.24
C ASP A 171 6.26 12.23 -5.77
N PHE A 172 5.66 13.26 -6.37
CA PHE A 172 5.88 13.61 -7.78
C PHE A 172 5.92 15.13 -7.98
N SER A 173 6.54 15.57 -9.08
CA SER A 173 6.67 16.98 -9.49
C SER A 173 6.53 17.10 -10.99
N ILE A 174 5.88 18.16 -11.47
CA ILE A 174 5.83 18.50 -12.90
C ILE A 174 6.36 19.92 -13.06
N ARG A 175 7.34 20.08 -13.97
CA ARG A 175 7.97 21.36 -14.26
C ARG A 175 8.17 21.52 -15.76
N GLY A 176 7.26 22.23 -16.43
CA GLY A 176 7.23 22.32 -17.89
C GLY A 176 6.94 20.92 -18.49
N SER A 177 7.85 20.43 -19.28
CA SER A 177 7.78 19.09 -19.91
C SER A 177 8.46 17.98 -19.09
N ILE A 178 8.84 18.24 -17.84
CA ILE A 178 9.56 17.29 -17.01
C ILE A 178 8.63 16.76 -15.91
N LEU A 179 8.50 15.44 -15.84
CA LEU A 179 7.89 14.70 -14.73
C LEU A 179 8.99 14.06 -13.89
N ASP A 180 9.07 14.42 -12.62
CA ASP A 180 9.83 13.70 -11.62
C ASP A 180 8.86 12.89 -10.76
N VAL A 181 9.13 11.62 -10.55
CA VAL A 181 8.33 10.74 -9.67
C VAL A 181 9.22 9.82 -8.85
N PHE A 182 8.88 9.58 -7.59
CA PHE A 182 9.57 8.63 -6.73
C PHE A 182 8.67 7.43 -6.45
N PRO A 183 8.78 6.35 -7.26
CA PRO A 183 7.98 5.15 -7.04
C PRO A 183 8.33 4.46 -5.72
N LEU A 184 7.33 3.79 -5.09
CA LEU A 184 7.54 3.07 -3.83
C LEU A 184 8.45 1.85 -3.97
N ASN A 185 8.52 1.28 -5.16
CA ASN A 185 9.31 0.09 -5.49
C ASN A 185 10.71 0.40 -6.01
N ASN A 186 11.13 1.68 -5.98
CA ASN A 186 12.46 2.10 -6.42
C ASN A 186 13.27 2.71 -5.28
N GLN A 187 14.59 2.55 -5.34
CA GLN A 187 15.52 3.20 -4.41
C GLN A 187 15.74 4.68 -4.76
N ASP A 188 15.66 5.02 -6.05
CA ASP A 188 15.87 6.36 -6.57
C ASP A 188 14.65 6.83 -7.37
N PRO A 189 14.35 8.14 -7.37
CA PRO A 189 13.33 8.72 -8.21
C PRO A 189 13.70 8.69 -9.68
N VAL A 190 12.71 8.76 -10.54
CA VAL A 190 12.87 8.85 -11.99
C VAL A 190 12.50 10.25 -12.49
N ARG A 191 13.29 10.78 -13.40
CA ARG A 191 13.02 11.99 -14.19
C ARG A 191 12.70 11.59 -15.60
N ILE A 192 11.59 12.04 -16.12
CA ILE A 192 11.06 11.76 -17.44
C ILE A 192 10.92 13.10 -18.16
N ASP A 193 11.69 13.28 -19.21
CA ASP A 193 11.59 14.44 -20.09
C ASP A 193 10.66 14.12 -21.25
N PHE A 194 9.74 15.04 -21.57
CA PHE A 194 8.82 14.87 -22.68
C PHE A 194 9.09 15.90 -23.78
N PHE A 195 8.97 15.46 -25.02
CA PHE A 195 8.85 16.32 -26.18
C PHE A 195 7.40 16.27 -26.65
N ASP A 196 6.61 17.29 -26.30
CA ASP A 196 5.16 17.30 -26.44
C ASP A 196 4.52 16.16 -25.63
N THR A 197 4.05 15.10 -26.27
CA THR A 197 3.48 13.89 -25.63
C THR A 197 4.45 12.69 -25.63
N GLU A 198 5.51 12.74 -26.41
CA GLU A 198 6.49 11.64 -26.53
C GLU A 198 7.51 11.69 -25.38
N VAL A 199 7.91 10.53 -24.88
CA VAL A 199 8.99 10.40 -23.90
C VAL A 199 10.33 10.56 -24.62
N ASP A 200 11.04 11.66 -24.35
CA ASP A 200 12.35 11.97 -24.93
C ASP A 200 13.49 11.24 -24.19
N SER A 201 13.44 11.25 -22.86
CA SER A 201 14.42 10.54 -22.03
C SER A 201 13.86 10.17 -20.66
N MET A 202 14.34 9.04 -20.11
CA MET A 202 14.11 8.63 -18.74
C MET A 202 15.41 8.33 -18.02
N ARG A 203 15.54 8.82 -16.78
CA ARG A 203 16.74 8.60 -15.96
C ARG A 203 16.44 8.58 -14.47
N LEU A 204 17.08 7.67 -13.76
CA LEU A 204 17.14 7.73 -12.29
C LEU A 204 18.03 8.90 -11.87
N PHE A 205 17.72 9.54 -10.77
CA PHE A 205 18.50 10.64 -10.23
C PHE A 205 18.59 10.59 -8.70
N ASP A 206 19.67 11.12 -8.18
CA ASP A 206 19.94 11.23 -6.74
C ASP A 206 19.13 12.40 -6.13
N VAL A 207 18.33 12.11 -5.11
CA VAL A 207 17.50 13.09 -4.41
C VAL A 207 18.32 14.25 -3.83
N SER A 208 19.49 13.96 -3.27
CA SER A 208 20.30 14.93 -2.52
C SER A 208 20.94 16.01 -3.40
N ASN A 209 21.37 15.63 -4.61
CA ASN A 209 22.11 16.51 -5.50
C ASN A 209 21.45 16.70 -6.89
N GLN A 210 20.32 16.01 -7.14
CA GLN A 210 19.51 16.09 -8.37
C GLN A 210 20.25 15.66 -9.64
N ARG A 211 21.37 14.92 -9.51
CA ARG A 211 22.17 14.45 -10.65
C ARG A 211 21.66 13.10 -11.13
N SER A 212 21.70 12.90 -12.44
CA SER A 212 21.37 11.64 -13.09
C SER A 212 22.35 10.53 -12.65
N ILE A 213 21.80 9.36 -12.32
CA ILE A 213 22.53 8.16 -11.93
C ILE A 213 22.64 7.22 -13.15
N LYS A 214 21.49 6.92 -13.77
CA LYS A 214 21.38 5.92 -14.84
C LYS A 214 20.21 6.23 -15.76
N THR A 215 20.38 6.03 -17.07
CA THR A 215 19.28 6.02 -18.04
C THR A 215 18.53 4.70 -17.99
N ILE A 216 17.21 4.74 -18.16
CA ILE A 216 16.33 3.58 -18.21
C ILE A 216 15.36 3.74 -19.37
N ASP A 217 14.82 2.64 -19.90
CA ASP A 217 13.91 2.62 -21.04
C ASP A 217 12.45 2.41 -20.63
N THR A 218 12.22 1.89 -19.42
CA THR A 218 10.87 1.64 -18.85
C THR A 218 10.90 1.82 -17.35
N ILE A 219 9.77 2.22 -16.78
CA ILE A 219 9.55 2.30 -15.33
C ILE A 219 8.15 1.82 -14.97
N GLN A 220 8.06 0.93 -14.00
CA GLN A 220 6.81 0.54 -13.37
C GLN A 220 6.62 1.33 -12.07
N ILE A 221 5.47 1.98 -11.96
CA ILE A 221 5.10 2.82 -10.83
C ILE A 221 3.91 2.15 -10.14
N LEU A 222 4.12 1.67 -8.92
CA LEU A 222 3.06 1.11 -8.09
C LEU A 222 2.17 2.22 -7.52
N PRO A 223 0.92 1.93 -7.15
CA PRO A 223 0.12 2.87 -6.37
C PRO A 223 0.85 3.29 -5.09
N ALA A 224 0.69 4.53 -4.64
CA ALA A 224 1.22 5.01 -3.36
C ALA A 224 0.18 4.92 -2.22
N THR A 225 -0.90 4.18 -2.44
CA THR A 225 -1.96 3.93 -1.45
C THR A 225 -2.53 2.52 -1.62
N ASP A 226 -2.89 1.91 -0.51
CA ASP A 226 -3.65 0.66 -0.46
C ASP A 226 -5.18 0.87 -0.55
N LEU A 227 -5.62 2.14 -0.62
CA LEU A 227 -7.02 2.52 -0.78
C LEU A 227 -7.26 3.00 -2.22
N LEU A 228 -7.56 2.05 -3.08
CA LEU A 228 -7.86 2.30 -4.49
C LEU A 228 -9.38 2.30 -4.70
N ILE A 229 -9.90 3.42 -5.18
CA ILE A 229 -11.33 3.61 -5.40
C ILE A 229 -11.54 3.95 -6.87
N THR A 230 -12.43 3.20 -7.52
CA THR A 230 -12.85 3.50 -8.90
C THR A 230 -13.67 4.80 -8.96
N ASP A 231 -13.72 5.45 -10.12
CA ASP A 231 -14.54 6.64 -10.32
C ASP A 231 -16.02 6.40 -9.98
N GLN A 232 -16.55 5.23 -10.33
CA GLN A 232 -17.92 4.84 -10.01
C GLN A 232 -18.14 4.71 -8.49
N GLN A 233 -17.21 4.07 -7.77
CA GLN A 233 -17.27 3.97 -6.31
C GLN A 233 -17.18 5.35 -5.66
N ARG A 234 -16.32 6.21 -6.18
CA ARG A 234 -16.10 7.58 -5.71
C ARG A 234 -17.36 8.44 -5.83
N GLN A 235 -17.98 8.42 -7.01
CA GLN A 235 -19.24 9.14 -7.24
C GLN A 235 -20.37 8.64 -6.34
N ARG A 236 -20.47 7.31 -6.16
CA ARG A 236 -21.45 6.72 -5.26
C ARG A 236 -21.26 7.19 -3.82
N VAL A 237 -20.02 7.12 -3.31
CA VAL A 237 -19.69 7.55 -1.95
C VAL A 237 -19.93 9.05 -1.76
N ALA A 238 -19.54 9.87 -2.73
CA ALA A 238 -19.81 11.32 -2.67
C ALA A 238 -21.31 11.62 -2.62
N GLY A 239 -22.14 10.88 -3.37
CA GLY A 239 -23.59 10.97 -3.33
C GLY A 239 -24.17 10.57 -1.98
N GLU A 240 -23.77 9.42 -1.45
CA GLU A 240 -24.19 8.92 -0.13
C GLU A 240 -23.80 9.90 0.99
N LEU A 241 -22.60 10.48 0.95
CA LEU A 241 -22.15 11.49 1.91
C LEU A 241 -22.95 12.79 1.83
N LYS A 242 -23.32 13.24 0.62
CA LYS A 242 -24.20 14.41 0.44
C LYS A 242 -25.57 14.21 1.04
N ASP A 243 -26.18 13.06 0.79
CA ASP A 243 -27.51 12.74 1.31
C ASP A 243 -27.50 12.66 2.84
N GLN A 244 -26.47 12.06 3.40
CA GLN A 244 -26.30 11.96 4.84
C GLN A 244 -26.01 13.32 5.48
N LEU A 245 -25.13 14.13 4.88
CA LEU A 245 -24.86 15.50 5.33
C LEU A 245 -26.14 16.32 5.36
N ALA A 246 -26.96 16.24 4.32
CA ALA A 246 -28.25 16.94 4.26
C ALA A 246 -29.21 16.48 5.36
N SER A 247 -29.28 15.16 5.58
CA SER A 247 -30.13 14.57 6.62
C SER A 247 -29.71 15.00 8.04
N GLU A 248 -28.41 15.02 8.32
CA GLU A 248 -27.89 15.41 9.63
C GLU A 248 -28.02 16.92 9.88
N LYS A 249 -27.74 17.75 8.88
CA LYS A 249 -27.95 19.20 8.97
C LYS A 249 -29.38 19.56 9.33
N ALA A 250 -30.37 18.82 8.85
CA ALA A 250 -31.78 19.03 9.16
C ALA A 250 -32.16 18.78 10.65
N LYS A 251 -31.29 18.06 11.39
CA LYS A 251 -31.50 17.70 12.81
C LYS A 251 -30.76 18.61 13.79
N LEU A 252 -29.85 19.45 13.29
CA LEU A 252 -28.94 20.28 14.08
C LEU A 252 -29.38 21.75 14.08
N ASP A 253 -28.90 22.51 15.09
CA ASP A 253 -28.96 23.95 15.06
C ASP A 253 -28.06 24.58 13.98
N ASP A 254 -28.29 25.86 13.64
CA ASP A 254 -27.59 26.56 12.57
C ASP A 254 -26.05 26.61 12.75
N GLU A 255 -25.57 26.70 14.01
CA GLU A 255 -24.13 26.75 14.27
C GLU A 255 -23.47 25.39 14.07
N SER A 256 -24.07 24.34 14.61
CA SER A 256 -23.59 22.96 14.45
C SER A 256 -23.70 22.48 13.00
N ALA A 257 -24.77 22.85 12.29
CA ALA A 257 -24.95 22.56 10.87
C ALA A 257 -23.86 23.23 10.00
N LYS A 258 -23.44 24.46 10.33
CA LYS A 258 -22.34 25.13 9.64
C LYS A 258 -20.99 24.45 9.92
N LYS A 259 -20.72 24.04 11.17
CA LYS A 259 -19.47 23.36 11.51
C LYS A 259 -19.31 22.03 10.75
N ILE A 260 -20.36 21.21 10.75
CA ILE A 260 -20.38 19.94 10.02
C ILE A 260 -20.21 20.17 8.49
N ASN A 261 -20.93 21.15 7.93
CA ASN A 261 -20.82 21.45 6.52
C ASN A 261 -19.39 21.84 6.13
N ASN A 262 -18.77 22.74 6.88
CA ASN A 262 -17.39 23.18 6.62
C ASN A 262 -16.35 22.04 6.77
N ALA A 263 -16.65 21.03 7.55
CA ALA A 263 -15.77 19.87 7.72
C ALA A 263 -15.93 18.84 6.60
N ILE A 264 -17.13 18.59 6.11
CA ILE A 264 -17.46 17.47 5.22
C ILE A 264 -17.54 17.90 3.75
N GLU A 265 -18.06 19.09 3.44
CA GLU A 265 -18.25 19.56 2.05
C GLU A 265 -16.94 19.62 1.24
N PRO A 266 -15.79 20.07 1.77
CA PRO A 266 -14.50 19.99 1.05
C PRO A 266 -14.10 18.56 0.69
N GLN A 267 -14.35 17.60 1.55
CA GLN A 267 -14.03 16.21 1.32
C GLN A 267 -14.91 15.56 0.25
N ILE A 268 -16.18 15.95 0.19
CA ILE A 268 -17.08 15.54 -0.90
C ILE A 268 -16.58 16.12 -2.23
N MET A 269 -16.18 17.40 -2.24
CA MET A 269 -15.61 18.03 -3.43
C MET A 269 -14.32 17.35 -3.89
N ASP A 270 -13.44 16.97 -2.98
CA ASP A 270 -12.20 16.25 -3.28
C ASP A 270 -12.51 14.87 -3.91
N LEU A 271 -13.47 14.14 -3.35
CA LEU A 271 -13.94 12.88 -3.93
C LEU A 271 -14.50 13.07 -5.35
N GLU A 272 -15.32 14.08 -5.58
CA GLU A 272 -15.89 14.38 -6.89
C GLU A 272 -14.84 14.80 -7.93
N ASN A 273 -13.81 15.51 -7.49
CA ASN A 273 -12.70 15.96 -8.35
C ASN A 273 -11.63 14.87 -8.59
N GLY A 274 -11.81 13.69 -8.04
CA GLY A 274 -10.85 12.59 -8.23
C GLY A 274 -9.62 12.67 -7.33
N LEU A 275 -9.64 13.53 -6.32
CA LEU A 275 -8.58 13.63 -5.33
C LEU A 275 -8.83 12.60 -4.22
N ASN A 276 -7.84 11.76 -3.97
CA ASN A 276 -7.88 10.79 -2.87
C ASN A 276 -7.27 11.41 -1.62
N ASP A 277 -8.00 12.29 -0.92
CA ASP A 277 -7.58 12.66 0.43
C ASP A 277 -7.83 11.44 1.35
N PRO A 278 -6.79 10.97 2.08
CA PRO A 278 -6.92 9.87 3.03
C PRO A 278 -8.04 10.09 4.07
N LYS A 279 -8.35 11.33 4.39
CA LYS A 279 -9.45 11.68 5.31
C LYS A 279 -10.81 11.40 4.69
N SER A 280 -11.02 11.74 3.43
CA SER A 280 -12.29 11.52 2.74
C SER A 280 -12.55 10.02 2.47
N VAL A 281 -11.50 9.23 2.28
CA VAL A 281 -11.61 7.79 2.00
C VAL A 281 -11.86 6.98 3.26
N SER A 282 -11.40 7.41 4.43
CA SER A 282 -11.65 6.69 5.69
C SER A 282 -13.14 6.61 6.04
N TYR A 283 -13.98 7.53 5.56
CA TYR A 283 -15.43 7.47 5.73
C TYR A 283 -16.12 6.39 4.91
N THR A 284 -15.48 5.86 3.87
CA THR A 284 -16.05 4.76 3.08
C THR A 284 -16.13 3.44 3.85
N HIS A 285 -15.38 3.32 4.93
CA HIS A 285 -15.30 2.12 5.78
C HIS A 285 -16.01 2.27 7.12
N LEU A 286 -16.41 3.49 7.48
CA LEU A 286 -17.14 3.76 8.70
C LEU A 286 -18.60 4.08 8.34
N THR A 287 -19.52 3.29 8.84
CA THR A 287 -20.93 3.70 8.85
C THR A 287 -21.03 4.96 9.69
N LEU A 288 -21.48 6.05 9.11
CA LEU A 288 -21.62 7.39 9.70
C LEU A 288 -22.21 7.50 11.11
N PRO A 289 -23.01 6.55 11.65
CA PRO A 289 -23.46 6.59 13.02
C PRO A 289 -22.37 6.66 14.07
N THR A 290 -21.14 6.24 13.73
CA THR A 290 -20.01 6.20 14.67
C THR A 290 -19.20 7.51 14.73
N ILE A 291 -19.30 8.37 13.71
CA ILE A 291 -18.53 9.61 13.60
C ILE A 291 -19.23 10.80 14.29
N LEU A 292 -20.54 10.73 14.43
CA LEU A 292 -21.36 11.83 14.97
C LEU A 292 -21.59 11.74 16.49
N LEU A 293 -20.93 10.80 17.19
CA LEU A 293 -21.04 10.62 18.64
C LEU A 293 -19.83 11.16 19.41
N VAL A 294 -19.01 12.04 18.81
CA VAL A 294 -17.89 12.71 19.51
C VAL A 294 -18.10 14.21 19.53
#